data_5f4727e2262f174632052a873f40d88f
#
_entry.id   5f4727e2262f174632052a873f40d88f
#
_cell.length_a   1.000
_cell.length_b   1.000
_cell.length_c   1.000
_cell.angle_alpha   90.00
_cell.angle_beta   90.00
_cell.angle_gamma   90.00
#
_symmetry.space_group_name_H-M   'P 1'
#
loop_
_entity.id
_entity.type
_entity.pdbx_description
1 polymer ?
#
loop_
_entity_poly.entity_id
_entity_poly.type
_entity_poly.pdbx_seq_one_letter_code
_entity_poly.pdbx_strand_id
1 'polypeptide(L)'
;MRGRVVPRQDEITPYLARRMFKLAAAILAVACALPAFGAPTSPDPLTQAAPSLANRPPDPIPHDGEYVIMVGGVSLMMWEKYKAQPHDNWWANFIRAARIRTQQIRAASADVPITWLVYRPSYVARSKVDGRDLLPFIDSVGQAFNFKVVYFDRTKELIDYLNNGSPNRPRSQMKICGLEYFGHSNKACLMFDYSNNLDSGSKCWLHEKELTQINRGDFTRDAFIKSWGCYCGELFVKSWVRATGTRMWGAIGKTQYMTDELPVLVKEGARWVR
;
A
#
# COMPACT_ATOMS: atom_id res chain seq x y z
N MET A 1 23.96 -57.42 8.28
CA MET A 1 22.63 -56.82 7.97
C MET A 1 21.77 -56.93 9.21
N ARG A 2 21.54 -55.85 9.93
CA ARG A 2 20.65 -55.80 11.11
C ARG A 2 19.45 -54.95 10.74
N GLY A 3 18.26 -55.59 10.63
CA GLY A 3 17.00 -54.94 10.32
C GLY A 3 16.52 -54.03 11.48
N ARG A 4 16.16 -52.82 11.15
CA ARG A 4 15.44 -51.90 12.06
C ARG A 4 13.98 -52.32 12.12
N VAL A 5 13.53 -52.67 13.30
CA VAL A 5 12.11 -52.91 13.62
C VAL A 5 11.49 -51.55 13.90
N VAL A 6 10.46 -51.22 13.11
CA VAL A 6 9.61 -50.00 13.33
C VAL A 6 8.43 -50.43 14.20
N PRO A 7 8.14 -49.74 15.32
CA PRO A 7 7.00 -50.10 16.15
C PRO A 7 5.68 -49.67 15.49
N ARG A 8 4.63 -50.49 15.67
CA ARG A 8 3.27 -50.25 15.17
C ARG A 8 2.57 -49.14 15.97
N GLN A 9 1.74 -48.36 15.24
CA GLN A 9 1.06 -47.16 15.75
C GLN A 9 -0.10 -47.40 16.75
N ASP A 10 -0.36 -48.61 17.17
CA ASP A 10 -1.62 -48.95 17.85
C ASP A 10 -1.54 -48.96 19.39
N GLU A 11 -0.39 -48.64 19.98
CA GLU A 11 -0.19 -48.75 21.46
C GLU A 11 -0.14 -47.43 22.23
N ILE A 12 -0.43 -46.27 21.65
CA ILE A 12 -0.24 -44.96 22.35
C ILE A 12 -1.54 -44.33 22.86
N THR A 13 -2.71 -44.95 22.68
CA THR A 13 -3.99 -44.27 22.91
C THR A 13 -4.67 -44.37 24.30
N PRO A 14 -4.27 -45.20 25.29
CA PRO A 14 -5.00 -45.18 26.57
C PRO A 14 -4.39 -44.32 27.69
N TYR A 15 -3.17 -43.77 27.54
CA TYR A 15 -2.51 -43.09 28.66
C TYR A 15 -2.80 -41.58 28.77
N LEU A 16 -3.19 -40.95 27.68
CA LEU A 16 -3.50 -39.50 27.66
C LEU A 16 -4.94 -39.17 28.04
N ALA A 17 -5.89 -40.11 27.89
CA ALA A 17 -7.29 -39.86 28.19
C ALA A 17 -7.59 -39.82 29.73
N ARG A 18 -6.76 -40.41 30.59
CA ARG A 18 -6.97 -40.43 32.06
C ARG A 18 -6.43 -39.20 32.81
N ARG A 19 -5.62 -38.36 32.18
CA ARG A 19 -5.06 -37.15 32.83
C ARG A 19 -5.87 -35.89 32.59
N MET A 20 -6.71 -35.84 31.54
CA MET A 20 -7.54 -34.66 31.23
C MET A 20 -8.83 -34.58 32.05
N PHE A 21 -9.31 -35.69 32.65
CA PHE A 21 -10.53 -35.69 33.48
C PHE A 21 -10.36 -35.28 34.93
N LYS A 22 -9.10 -35.10 35.43
CA LYS A 22 -8.85 -34.66 36.81
C LYS A 22 -8.49 -33.17 36.94
N LEU A 23 -8.40 -32.41 35.86
CA LEU A 23 -8.18 -30.97 35.92
C LEU A 23 -9.45 -30.11 35.71
N ALA A 24 -10.58 -30.73 35.39
CA ALA A 24 -11.84 -30.01 35.17
C ALA A 24 -12.70 -29.80 36.43
N ALA A 25 -12.31 -30.32 37.57
CA ALA A 25 -13.12 -30.26 38.80
C ALA A 25 -12.58 -29.28 39.88
N ALA A 26 -11.54 -28.50 39.60
CA ALA A 26 -10.91 -27.60 40.57
C ALA A 26 -11.00 -26.11 40.24
N ILE A 27 -11.80 -25.70 39.23
CA ILE A 27 -11.93 -24.28 38.81
C ILE A 27 -13.38 -23.76 39.00
N LEU A 28 -14.10 -24.23 40.01
CA LEU A 28 -15.47 -23.72 40.28
C LEU A 28 -15.64 -23.30 41.74
N ALA A 29 -14.74 -22.57 42.34
CA ALA A 29 -14.99 -21.94 43.64
C ALA A 29 -14.00 -20.80 43.98
N VAL A 30 -13.75 -19.85 43.08
CA VAL A 30 -13.25 -18.49 43.45
C VAL A 30 -13.85 -17.48 42.49
N ALA A 31 -15.15 -17.25 42.63
CA ALA A 31 -15.83 -16.14 42.02
C ALA A 31 -16.51 -15.33 43.13
N CYS A 32 -15.74 -14.55 43.86
CA CYS A 32 -16.25 -13.41 44.63
C CYS A 32 -15.12 -12.43 44.92
N ALA A 33 -15.34 -11.17 44.58
CA ALA A 33 -14.60 -9.96 44.96
C ALA A 33 -13.28 -9.70 44.21
N LEU A 34 -13.36 -9.31 42.93
CA LEU A 34 -12.41 -8.35 42.39
C LEU A 34 -13.06 -6.95 42.41
N PRO A 35 -12.37 -5.93 42.94
CA PRO A 35 -12.85 -4.55 42.81
C PRO A 35 -12.92 -4.20 41.34
N ALA A 36 -14.01 -3.57 40.91
CA ALA A 36 -14.15 -2.99 39.60
C ALA A 36 -13.06 -1.93 39.42
N PHE A 37 -11.95 -2.30 38.80
CA PHE A 37 -11.03 -1.34 38.23
C PHE A 37 -11.78 -0.63 37.12
N GLY A 38 -12.15 0.62 37.38
CA GLY A 38 -12.72 1.49 36.37
C GLY A 38 -11.81 1.48 35.13
N ALA A 39 -12.41 1.20 33.97
CA ALA A 39 -11.71 1.29 32.70
C ALA A 39 -11.07 2.66 32.58
N PRO A 40 -9.82 2.77 32.16
CA PRO A 40 -9.21 4.07 31.89
C PRO A 40 -10.00 4.76 30.79
N THR A 41 -10.67 5.86 31.14
CA THR A 41 -11.48 6.69 30.25
C THR A 41 -10.62 7.66 29.40
N SER A 42 -9.35 7.38 29.25
CA SER A 42 -8.51 8.13 28.32
C SER A 42 -8.56 7.45 26.96
N PRO A 43 -9.07 8.10 25.91
CA PRO A 43 -8.95 7.57 24.56
C PRO A 43 -7.46 7.41 24.25
N ASP A 44 -7.12 6.25 23.66
CA ASP A 44 -5.79 5.94 23.16
C ASP A 44 -5.28 7.14 22.34
N PRO A 45 -4.08 7.70 22.66
CA PRO A 45 -3.51 8.84 21.90
C PRO A 45 -3.37 8.54 20.39
N LEU A 46 -3.47 7.29 19.97
CA LEU A 46 -3.49 6.90 18.57
C LEU A 46 -4.87 7.07 17.90
N THR A 47 -5.94 7.24 18.69
CA THR A 47 -7.31 7.48 18.20
C THR A 47 -7.70 8.96 18.19
N GLN A 48 -6.86 9.86 18.65
CA GLN A 48 -7.07 11.28 18.39
C GLN A 48 -6.81 11.53 16.90
N ALA A 49 -7.88 11.50 16.12
CA ALA A 49 -7.86 11.96 14.75
C ALA A 49 -7.21 13.35 14.71
N ALA A 50 -6.17 13.49 13.90
CA ALA A 50 -5.66 14.80 13.54
C ALA A 50 -6.85 15.67 13.10
N PRO A 51 -6.86 16.99 13.36
CA PRO A 51 -8.00 17.86 13.11
C PRO A 51 -8.57 17.57 11.72
N SER A 52 -9.83 17.24 11.72
CA SER A 52 -10.62 16.79 10.59
C SER A 52 -10.22 17.49 9.30
N LEU A 53 -9.76 16.73 8.31
CA LEU A 53 -9.58 17.18 6.93
C LEU A 53 -10.92 17.54 6.24
N ALA A 54 -12.02 17.54 6.99
CA ALA A 54 -13.38 17.80 6.52
C ALA A 54 -13.56 19.15 5.79
N ASN A 55 -12.61 20.09 5.92
CA ASN A 55 -12.64 21.39 5.25
C ASN A 55 -11.59 21.55 4.14
N ARG A 56 -10.84 20.51 3.79
CA ARG A 56 -9.94 20.59 2.64
C ARG A 56 -10.74 20.37 1.36
N PRO A 57 -10.64 21.27 0.37
CA PRO A 57 -11.26 21.02 -0.92
C PRO A 57 -10.73 19.68 -1.48
N PRO A 58 -11.58 18.89 -2.16
CA PRO A 58 -11.15 17.63 -2.76
C PRO A 58 -9.96 17.87 -3.69
N ASP A 59 -9.05 16.89 -3.73
CA ASP A 59 -7.91 16.97 -4.66
C ASP A 59 -8.43 17.07 -6.10
N PRO A 60 -7.89 17.98 -6.93
CA PRO A 60 -8.36 18.19 -8.29
C PRO A 60 -8.27 16.93 -9.14
N ILE A 61 -9.17 16.78 -10.07
CA ILE A 61 -9.22 15.68 -11.03
C ILE A 61 -9.14 16.25 -12.44
N PRO A 62 -7.93 16.47 -12.98
CA PRO A 62 -7.76 16.86 -14.37
C PRO A 62 -8.23 15.74 -15.31
N HIS A 63 -8.70 16.12 -16.52
CA HIS A 63 -9.28 15.18 -17.48
C HIS A 63 -8.76 15.36 -18.92
N ASP A 64 -7.87 16.31 -19.16
CA ASP A 64 -7.33 16.60 -20.50
C ASP A 64 -6.11 15.72 -20.85
N GLY A 65 -6.17 14.43 -20.51
CA GLY A 65 -5.07 13.50 -20.72
C GLY A 65 -5.31 12.16 -20.04
N GLU A 66 -4.24 11.38 -19.90
CA GLU A 66 -4.28 10.11 -19.17
C GLU A 66 -4.06 10.33 -17.67
N TYR A 67 -4.88 9.67 -16.85
CA TYR A 67 -4.68 9.61 -15.41
C TYR A 67 -3.95 8.32 -15.05
N VAL A 68 -2.73 8.44 -14.56
CA VAL A 68 -1.88 7.30 -14.19
C VAL A 68 -1.88 7.11 -12.67
N ILE A 69 -2.16 5.92 -12.21
CA ILE A 69 -2.07 5.54 -10.79
C ILE A 69 -0.97 4.49 -10.64
N MET A 70 0.09 4.84 -9.93
CA MET A 70 1.17 3.92 -9.59
C MET A 70 0.87 3.24 -8.26
N VAL A 71 0.97 1.91 -8.23
CA VAL A 71 0.71 1.11 -7.02
C VAL A 71 1.95 0.29 -6.69
N GLY A 72 2.53 0.58 -5.53
CA GLY A 72 3.65 -0.17 -4.97
C GLY A 72 3.20 -1.49 -4.35
N GLY A 73 4.19 -2.32 -4.04
CA GLY A 73 3.97 -3.58 -3.35
C GLY A 73 3.78 -3.40 -1.84
N VAL A 74 3.05 -4.32 -1.25
CA VAL A 74 2.90 -4.38 0.21
C VAL A 74 4.20 -4.80 0.88
N SER A 75 4.34 -4.48 2.16
CA SER A 75 5.47 -4.97 2.95
C SER A 75 5.42 -6.49 3.08
N LEU A 76 6.54 -7.14 2.76
CA LEU A 76 6.75 -8.58 2.96
C LEU A 76 7.66 -8.85 4.18
N MET A 77 7.96 -7.83 4.96
CA MET A 77 8.88 -7.93 6.09
C MET A 77 8.28 -8.77 7.21
N MET A 78 9.08 -9.67 7.75
CA MET A 78 8.65 -10.60 8.82
C MET A 78 8.07 -9.88 10.04
N TRP A 79 8.70 -8.80 10.48
CA TRP A 79 8.26 -8.06 11.67
C TRP A 79 6.91 -7.34 11.51
N GLU A 80 6.49 -7.04 10.28
CA GLU A 80 5.15 -6.48 10.02
C GLU A 80 4.02 -7.45 10.42
N LYS A 81 4.29 -8.75 10.43
CA LYS A 81 3.32 -9.77 10.86
C LYS A 81 2.97 -9.68 12.35
N TYR A 82 3.84 -9.08 13.14
CA TYR A 82 3.66 -8.98 14.59
C TYR A 82 3.06 -7.65 15.05
N LYS A 83 2.77 -6.75 14.11
CA LYS A 83 2.06 -5.52 14.45
C LYS A 83 0.61 -5.82 14.84
N ALA A 84 0.14 -5.23 15.95
CA ALA A 84 -1.20 -5.44 16.49
C ALA A 84 -2.31 -5.00 15.52
N GLN A 85 -2.03 -4.07 14.64
CA GLN A 85 -2.97 -3.63 13.61
C GLN A 85 -2.52 -4.10 12.23
N PRO A 86 -3.45 -4.60 11.38
CA PRO A 86 -3.19 -4.98 10.01
C PRO A 86 -2.90 -3.72 9.19
N HIS A 87 -1.67 -3.28 9.26
CA HIS A 87 -1.20 -2.06 8.61
C HIS A 87 -0.71 -2.38 7.20
N ASP A 88 0.56 -2.18 6.92
CA ASP A 88 1.17 -2.34 5.60
C ASP A 88 1.26 -3.80 5.13
N ASN A 89 0.89 -4.74 6.00
CA ASN A 89 0.92 -6.18 5.73
C ASN A 89 -0.35 -6.70 5.01
N TRP A 90 -1.45 -5.94 4.99
CA TRP A 90 -2.62 -6.38 4.25
C TRP A 90 -2.41 -6.18 2.74
N TRP A 91 -2.55 -7.26 1.98
CA TRP A 91 -2.20 -7.29 0.55
C TRP A 91 -2.91 -6.21 -0.29
N ALA A 92 -4.15 -5.88 0.04
CA ALA A 92 -4.95 -4.92 -0.71
C ALA A 92 -4.82 -3.48 -0.21
N ASN A 93 -3.93 -3.18 0.74
CA ASN A 93 -3.84 -1.86 1.37
C ASN A 93 -3.71 -0.72 0.35
N PHE A 94 -2.75 -0.81 -0.57
CA PHE A 94 -2.53 0.19 -1.59
C PHE A 94 -3.52 0.08 -2.76
N ILE A 95 -3.91 -1.15 -3.12
CA ILE A 95 -4.92 -1.44 -4.14
C ILE A 95 -6.27 -0.82 -3.76
N ARG A 96 -6.66 -0.92 -2.49
CA ARG A 96 -7.91 -0.33 -1.99
C ARG A 96 -7.90 1.18 -2.07
N ALA A 97 -6.83 1.84 -1.62
CA ALA A 97 -6.71 3.29 -1.69
C ALA A 97 -6.73 3.79 -3.13
N ALA A 98 -6.00 3.12 -4.02
CA ALA A 98 -6.01 3.40 -5.46
C ALA A 98 -7.42 3.21 -6.06
N ARG A 99 -8.17 2.17 -5.63
CA ARG A 99 -9.57 1.95 -6.05
C ARG A 99 -10.48 3.09 -5.58
N ILE A 100 -10.37 3.52 -4.32
CA ILE A 100 -11.16 4.66 -3.81
C ILE A 100 -10.90 5.90 -4.68
N ARG A 101 -9.63 6.18 -4.99
CA ARG A 101 -9.28 7.31 -5.86
C ARG A 101 -9.85 7.14 -7.27
N THR A 102 -9.77 5.95 -7.84
CA THR A 102 -10.38 5.64 -9.14
C THR A 102 -11.89 5.89 -9.14
N GLN A 103 -12.59 5.52 -8.06
CA GLN A 103 -14.02 5.83 -7.92
C GLN A 103 -14.29 7.33 -7.92
N GLN A 104 -13.49 8.12 -7.21
CA GLN A 104 -13.61 9.59 -7.22
C GLN A 104 -13.37 10.17 -8.61
N ILE A 105 -12.35 9.68 -9.33
CA ILE A 105 -12.05 10.10 -10.70
C ILE A 105 -13.22 9.77 -11.63
N ARG A 106 -13.76 8.55 -11.56
CA ARG A 106 -14.91 8.14 -12.40
C ARG A 106 -16.19 8.92 -12.09
N ALA A 107 -16.41 9.26 -10.83
CA ALA A 107 -17.54 10.09 -10.42
C ALA A 107 -17.45 11.53 -10.96
N ALA A 108 -16.24 12.07 -11.05
CA ALA A 108 -16.00 13.42 -11.57
C ALA A 108 -15.87 13.47 -13.09
N SER A 109 -15.31 12.43 -13.70
CA SER A 109 -15.09 12.33 -15.14
C SER A 109 -15.15 10.86 -15.59
N ALA A 110 -16.27 10.45 -16.16
CA ALA A 110 -16.51 9.08 -16.58
C ALA A 110 -15.51 8.60 -17.66
N ASP A 111 -15.12 9.51 -18.56
CA ASP A 111 -14.41 9.17 -19.81
C ASP A 111 -12.89 9.38 -19.72
N VAL A 112 -12.35 9.93 -18.62
CA VAL A 112 -10.91 10.13 -18.52
C VAL A 112 -10.18 8.78 -18.60
N PRO A 113 -9.19 8.63 -19.50
CA PRO A 113 -8.42 7.42 -19.60
C PRO A 113 -7.62 7.18 -18.33
N ILE A 114 -7.84 6.06 -17.65
CA ILE A 114 -7.10 5.68 -16.45
C ILE A 114 -6.20 4.49 -16.78
N THR A 115 -4.98 4.52 -16.26
CA THR A 115 -4.07 3.36 -16.26
C THR A 115 -3.49 3.17 -14.87
N TRP A 116 -3.55 1.94 -14.38
CA TRP A 116 -2.79 1.55 -13.20
C TRP A 116 -1.46 0.92 -13.61
N LEU A 117 -0.37 1.41 -13.02
CA LEU A 117 0.96 0.79 -13.09
C LEU A 117 1.22 0.09 -11.77
N VAL A 118 1.15 -1.25 -11.77
CA VAL A 118 1.19 -2.05 -10.54
C VAL A 118 2.50 -2.84 -10.48
N TYR A 119 3.23 -2.74 -9.37
CA TYR A 119 4.45 -3.49 -9.14
C TYR A 119 4.13 -4.98 -8.90
N ARG A 120 4.29 -5.81 -9.91
CA ARG A 120 3.88 -7.21 -9.94
C ARG A 120 4.63 -8.11 -8.94
N PRO A 121 5.98 -8.03 -8.80
CA PRO A 121 6.73 -9.02 -8.02
C PRO A 121 6.30 -9.12 -6.56
N SER A 122 5.91 -8.02 -5.94
CA SER A 122 5.43 -8.01 -4.56
C SER A 122 4.11 -8.78 -4.40
N TYR A 123 3.18 -8.61 -5.33
CA TYR A 123 1.89 -9.31 -5.30
C TYR A 123 2.05 -10.80 -5.63
N VAL A 124 2.96 -11.16 -6.54
CA VAL A 124 3.32 -12.57 -6.81
C VAL A 124 3.95 -13.21 -5.57
N ALA A 125 4.87 -12.52 -4.89
CA ALA A 125 5.47 -13.03 -3.67
C ALA A 125 4.43 -13.15 -2.54
N ARG A 126 3.53 -12.19 -2.42
CA ARG A 126 2.44 -12.21 -1.44
C ARG A 126 1.41 -13.30 -1.75
N SER A 127 1.11 -13.56 -3.01
CA SER A 127 0.25 -14.67 -3.44
C SER A 127 0.75 -16.02 -2.91
N LYS A 128 2.06 -16.24 -2.94
CA LYS A 128 2.69 -17.46 -2.38
C LYS A 128 2.50 -17.55 -0.86
N VAL A 129 2.62 -16.43 -0.15
CA VAL A 129 2.42 -16.37 1.31
C VAL A 129 0.97 -16.63 1.68
N ASP A 130 0.02 -16.08 0.92
CA ASP A 130 -1.42 -16.18 1.19
C ASP A 130 -2.05 -17.45 0.61
N GLY A 131 -1.30 -18.25 -0.18
CA GLY A 131 -1.79 -19.49 -0.80
C GLY A 131 -2.87 -19.25 -1.87
N ARG A 132 -2.94 -18.05 -2.46
CA ARG A 132 -3.90 -17.70 -3.51
C ARG A 132 -3.30 -16.67 -4.48
N ASP A 133 -3.67 -16.75 -5.75
CA ASP A 133 -3.25 -15.75 -6.72
C ASP A 133 -3.99 -14.43 -6.51
N LEU A 134 -3.24 -13.34 -6.32
CA LEU A 134 -3.78 -12.00 -6.07
C LEU A 134 -3.97 -11.18 -7.34
N LEU A 135 -3.28 -11.52 -8.44
CA LEU A 135 -3.33 -10.73 -9.67
C LEU A 135 -4.75 -10.66 -10.27
N PRO A 136 -5.54 -11.76 -10.33
CA PRO A 136 -6.92 -11.70 -10.83
C PRO A 136 -7.83 -10.77 -10.02
N PHE A 137 -7.57 -10.60 -8.70
CA PHE A 137 -8.33 -9.64 -7.89
C PHE A 137 -7.98 -8.21 -8.24
N ILE A 138 -6.71 -7.92 -8.58
CA ILE A 138 -6.28 -6.59 -9.04
C ILE A 138 -6.89 -6.30 -10.42
N ASP A 139 -6.83 -7.27 -11.34
CA ASP A 139 -7.41 -7.14 -12.67
C ASP A 139 -8.92 -6.92 -12.64
N SER A 140 -9.63 -7.56 -11.69
CA SER A 140 -11.08 -7.38 -11.53
C SER A 140 -11.45 -5.93 -11.19
N VAL A 141 -10.60 -5.19 -10.49
CA VAL A 141 -10.81 -3.75 -10.26
C VAL A 141 -10.73 -2.98 -11.57
N GLY A 142 -9.74 -3.30 -12.43
CA GLY A 142 -9.62 -2.71 -13.77
C GLY A 142 -10.87 -2.96 -14.61
N GLN A 143 -11.41 -4.17 -14.59
CA GLN A 143 -12.64 -4.53 -15.30
C GLN A 143 -13.85 -3.78 -14.73
N ALA A 144 -14.01 -3.75 -13.39
CA ALA A 144 -15.17 -3.12 -12.73
C ALA A 144 -15.26 -1.60 -12.98
N PHE A 145 -14.12 -0.92 -13.11
CA PHE A 145 -14.05 0.54 -13.30
C PHE A 145 -13.60 0.96 -14.72
N ASN A 146 -13.54 0.01 -15.64
CA ASN A 146 -13.16 0.23 -17.05
C ASN A 146 -11.84 1.00 -17.19
N PHE A 147 -10.75 0.43 -16.68
CA PHE A 147 -9.41 0.97 -16.88
C PHE A 147 -8.38 -0.13 -17.13
N LYS A 148 -7.20 0.27 -17.61
CA LYS A 148 -6.11 -0.66 -17.92
C LYS A 148 -5.22 -0.87 -16.70
N VAL A 149 -4.97 -2.14 -16.36
CA VAL A 149 -3.89 -2.54 -15.44
C VAL A 149 -2.66 -2.91 -16.28
N VAL A 150 -1.53 -2.30 -15.98
CA VAL A 150 -0.22 -2.57 -16.56
C VAL A 150 0.70 -2.97 -15.43
N TYR A 151 1.22 -4.17 -15.50
CA TYR A 151 2.20 -4.65 -14.53
C TYR A 151 3.61 -4.26 -14.94
N PHE A 152 4.45 -3.92 -13.97
CA PHE A 152 5.87 -3.70 -14.17
C PHE A 152 6.67 -4.45 -13.10
N ASP A 153 7.87 -4.88 -13.45
CA ASP A 153 8.79 -5.62 -12.58
C ASP A 153 10.01 -4.80 -12.19
N ARG A 154 10.34 -3.78 -12.98
CA ARG A 154 11.53 -2.94 -12.79
C ARG A 154 11.19 -1.48 -13.00
N THR A 155 11.88 -0.60 -12.30
CA THR A 155 11.71 0.85 -12.40
C THR A 155 11.84 1.37 -13.84
N LYS A 156 12.73 0.76 -14.63
CA LYS A 156 12.87 1.11 -16.05
C LYS A 156 11.57 0.95 -16.83
N GLU A 157 10.83 -0.12 -16.61
CA GLU A 157 9.56 -0.37 -17.30
C GLU A 157 8.50 0.68 -16.93
N LEU A 158 8.50 1.12 -15.66
CA LEU A 158 7.68 2.23 -15.21
C LEU A 158 8.05 3.53 -15.94
N ILE A 159 9.35 3.89 -15.96
CA ILE A 159 9.84 5.10 -16.63
C ILE A 159 9.53 5.03 -18.13
N ASP A 160 9.76 3.89 -18.76
CA ASP A 160 9.43 3.67 -20.18
C ASP A 160 7.94 3.91 -20.45
N TYR A 161 7.05 3.45 -19.56
CA TYR A 161 5.61 3.74 -19.71
C TYR A 161 5.31 5.22 -19.53
N LEU A 162 5.88 5.88 -18.53
CA LEU A 162 5.67 7.31 -18.32
C LEU A 162 6.08 8.12 -19.54
N ASN A 163 7.21 7.76 -20.17
CA ASN A 163 7.76 8.48 -21.33
C ASN A 163 7.07 8.12 -22.66
N ASN A 164 6.62 6.89 -22.82
CA ASN A 164 6.14 6.44 -24.13
C ASN A 164 4.62 6.22 -24.17
N GLY A 165 3.99 5.99 -23.02
CA GLY A 165 2.60 5.56 -22.93
C GLY A 165 2.42 4.12 -23.37
N SER A 166 1.27 3.81 -23.95
CA SER A 166 0.99 2.50 -24.56
C SER A 166 0.91 2.64 -26.09
N PRO A 167 1.05 1.52 -26.85
CA PRO A 167 0.95 1.58 -28.31
C PRO A 167 -0.33 2.27 -28.81
N ASN A 168 -1.45 2.09 -28.11
CA ASN A 168 -2.74 2.69 -28.46
C ASN A 168 -2.91 4.11 -27.91
N ARG A 169 -2.00 4.58 -27.04
CA ARG A 169 -2.00 5.92 -26.43
C ARG A 169 -0.55 6.38 -26.21
N PRO A 170 0.18 6.68 -27.29
CA PRO A 170 1.55 7.18 -27.17
C PRO A 170 1.55 8.57 -26.55
N ARG A 171 2.61 8.93 -25.81
CA ARG A 171 2.74 10.23 -25.12
C ARG A 171 2.69 11.43 -26.09
N SER A 172 3.10 11.24 -27.33
CA SER A 172 2.96 12.26 -28.38
C SER A 172 1.50 12.65 -28.66
N GLN A 173 0.55 11.76 -28.39
CA GLN A 173 -0.88 11.98 -28.60
C GLN A 173 -1.65 12.23 -27.30
N MET A 174 -1.19 11.66 -26.17
CA MET A 174 -1.89 11.75 -24.90
C MET A 174 -0.91 11.96 -23.74
N LYS A 175 -0.87 13.18 -23.23
CA LYS A 175 -0.08 13.55 -22.05
C LYS A 175 -0.71 13.03 -20.77
N ILE A 176 0.10 13.01 -19.71
CA ILE A 176 -0.35 12.68 -18.36
C ILE A 176 -0.98 13.91 -17.73
N CYS A 177 -2.27 13.86 -17.42
CA CYS A 177 -2.97 14.92 -16.70
C CYS A 177 -3.02 14.67 -15.18
N GLY A 178 -2.92 13.41 -14.73
CA GLY A 178 -2.85 13.04 -13.34
C GLY A 178 -1.84 11.91 -13.11
N LEU A 179 -1.05 11.99 -12.04
CA LEU A 179 -0.14 10.93 -11.63
C LEU A 179 -0.18 10.80 -10.11
N GLU A 180 -0.69 9.70 -9.61
CA GLU A 180 -0.74 9.45 -8.18
C GLU A 180 -0.02 8.15 -7.81
N TYR A 181 0.67 8.17 -6.67
CA TYR A 181 1.39 7.02 -6.15
C TYR A 181 0.80 6.56 -4.81
N PHE A 182 0.44 5.28 -4.74
CA PHE A 182 0.02 4.58 -3.52
C PHE A 182 1.05 3.50 -3.19
N GLY A 183 1.71 3.63 -2.06
CA GLY A 183 2.79 2.73 -1.67
C GLY A 183 3.68 3.29 -0.58
N HIS A 184 4.72 2.56 -0.27
CA HIS A 184 5.77 3.00 0.64
C HIS A 184 6.65 4.05 0.00
N SER A 185 7.11 5.03 0.79
CA SER A 185 8.11 5.98 0.36
C SER A 185 8.96 6.47 1.53
N ASN A 186 10.06 7.09 1.19
CA ASN A 186 10.91 7.83 2.11
C ASN A 186 11.23 9.22 1.52
N LYS A 187 12.18 9.93 2.14
CA LYS A 187 12.56 11.29 1.71
C LYS A 187 13.03 11.38 0.26
N ALA A 188 13.67 10.33 -0.25
CA ALA A 188 14.38 10.34 -1.53
C ALA A 188 13.80 9.42 -2.60
N CYS A 189 12.87 8.53 -2.26
CA CYS A 189 12.34 7.58 -3.24
C CYS A 189 10.91 7.10 -2.96
N LEU A 190 10.23 6.71 -4.03
CA LEU A 190 9.04 5.86 -4.00
C LEU A 190 9.52 4.41 -3.99
N MET A 191 9.07 3.62 -3.02
CA MET A 191 9.54 2.26 -2.77
C MET A 191 8.50 1.26 -3.25
N PHE A 192 8.74 0.62 -4.40
CA PHE A 192 7.80 -0.35 -4.96
C PHE A 192 7.90 -1.71 -4.30
N ASP A 193 9.12 -2.10 -3.89
CA ASP A 193 9.36 -3.32 -3.12
C ASP A 193 9.83 -2.94 -1.71
N TYR A 194 9.18 -3.50 -0.70
CA TYR A 194 9.56 -3.33 0.70
C TYR A 194 9.63 -4.70 1.36
N SER A 195 10.63 -5.50 0.94
CA SER A 195 10.77 -6.91 1.32
C SER A 195 12.15 -7.28 1.86
N ASN A 196 13.08 -6.34 1.98
CA ASN A 196 14.40 -6.62 2.52
C ASN A 196 14.36 -6.66 4.05
N ASN A 197 14.53 -7.86 4.63
CA ASN A 197 14.47 -8.09 6.06
C ASN A 197 15.76 -7.71 6.81
N LEU A 198 16.88 -7.47 6.11
CA LEU A 198 18.16 -7.16 6.74
C LEU A 198 18.28 -5.69 7.13
N ASP A 199 17.94 -4.80 6.22
CA ASP A 199 18.14 -3.36 6.38
C ASP A 199 16.86 -2.54 6.17
N SER A 200 15.70 -3.19 6.07
CA SER A 200 14.42 -2.54 5.77
C SER A 200 14.44 -1.74 4.45
N GLY A 201 15.34 -2.08 3.55
CA GLY A 201 15.48 -1.43 2.25
C GLY A 201 14.44 -1.90 1.24
N SER A 202 14.40 -1.21 0.13
CA SER A 202 13.60 -1.59 -1.03
C SER A 202 14.48 -2.25 -2.09
N LYS A 203 13.94 -3.24 -2.79
CA LYS A 203 14.63 -3.88 -3.93
C LYS A 203 14.24 -3.25 -5.26
N CYS A 204 13.16 -2.48 -5.29
CA CYS A 204 12.72 -1.74 -6.45
C CYS A 204 12.14 -0.39 -6.00
N TRP A 205 12.64 0.69 -6.56
CA TRP A 205 12.26 2.06 -6.20
C TRP A 205 12.39 2.99 -7.40
N LEU A 206 11.72 4.13 -7.33
CA LEU A 206 12.03 5.29 -8.16
C LEU A 206 12.73 6.30 -7.26
N HIS A 207 14.06 6.41 -7.40
CA HIS A 207 14.88 7.33 -6.63
C HIS A 207 14.91 8.71 -7.27
N GLU A 208 15.13 9.76 -6.48
CA GLU A 208 15.20 11.14 -6.98
C GLU A 208 16.21 11.34 -8.11
N LYS A 209 17.29 10.56 -8.11
CA LYS A 209 18.34 10.60 -9.15
C LYS A 209 17.87 10.07 -10.50
N GLU A 210 16.85 9.20 -10.50
CA GLU A 210 16.30 8.60 -11.73
C GLU A 210 15.25 9.51 -12.39
N LEU A 211 14.74 10.50 -11.67
CA LEU A 211 13.69 11.40 -12.16
C LEU A 211 14.08 12.17 -13.43
N THR A 212 15.38 12.39 -13.64
CA THR A 212 15.90 13.02 -14.87
C THR A 212 15.69 12.20 -16.13
N GLN A 213 15.33 10.90 -15.98
CA GLN A 213 14.96 10.02 -17.09
C GLN A 213 13.49 10.18 -17.52
N ILE A 214 12.69 10.92 -16.76
CA ILE A 214 11.29 11.21 -17.08
C ILE A 214 11.23 12.47 -17.95
N ASN A 215 10.59 12.37 -19.11
CA ASN A 215 10.50 13.48 -20.04
C ASN A 215 9.58 14.58 -19.51
N ARG A 216 10.05 15.81 -19.52
CA ARG A 216 9.31 16.99 -19.06
C ARG A 216 8.05 17.28 -19.89
N GLY A 217 8.09 16.96 -21.17
CA GLY A 217 7.00 17.23 -22.13
C GLY A 217 5.78 16.33 -22.01
N ASP A 218 5.87 15.25 -21.20
CA ASP A 218 4.85 14.20 -21.14
C ASP A 218 3.68 14.50 -20.21
N PHE A 219 3.74 15.62 -19.50
CA PHE A 219 2.69 16.08 -18.59
C PHE A 219 1.91 17.26 -19.19
N THR A 220 0.61 17.34 -18.86
CA THR A 220 -0.15 18.56 -19.13
C THR A 220 0.32 19.70 -18.21
N ARG A 221 0.02 20.93 -18.58
CA ARG A 221 0.46 22.13 -17.83
C ARG A 221 -0.08 22.16 -16.40
N ASP A 222 -1.27 21.67 -16.21
CA ASP A 222 -2.05 21.65 -14.95
C ASP A 222 -2.10 20.26 -14.31
N ALA A 223 -1.23 19.35 -14.74
CA ALA A 223 -1.17 17.98 -14.24
C ALA A 223 -1.20 17.93 -12.69
N PHE A 224 -2.08 17.09 -12.16
CA PHE A 224 -2.15 16.82 -10.74
C PHE A 224 -1.25 15.65 -10.38
N ILE A 225 -0.17 15.91 -9.65
CA ILE A 225 0.79 14.89 -9.23
C ILE A 225 0.79 14.77 -7.71
N LYS A 226 0.64 13.56 -7.15
CA LYS A 226 0.65 13.35 -5.70
C LYS A 226 1.22 11.99 -5.31
N SER A 227 2.07 11.97 -4.30
CA SER A 227 2.44 10.75 -3.59
C SER A 227 1.68 10.66 -2.27
N TRP A 228 1.03 9.54 -2.04
CA TRP A 228 0.37 9.20 -0.79
C TRP A 228 1.28 8.45 0.19
N GLY A 229 2.56 8.26 -0.17
CA GLY A 229 3.56 7.63 0.67
C GLY A 229 4.13 8.59 1.73
N CYS A 230 4.84 8.01 2.69
CA CYS A 230 5.44 8.73 3.82
C CYS A 230 6.65 9.58 3.41
N TYR A 231 6.87 10.73 4.02
CA TYR A 231 8.10 11.55 3.99
C TYR A 231 8.54 12.08 2.63
N CYS A 232 7.89 11.76 1.53
CA CYS A 232 8.33 12.18 0.18
C CYS A 232 8.29 13.71 -0.03
N GLY A 233 7.54 14.45 0.78
CA GLY A 233 7.50 15.91 0.77
C GLY A 233 8.79 16.59 1.22
N GLU A 234 9.71 15.87 1.87
CA GLU A 234 10.94 16.48 2.41
C GLU A 234 11.99 16.75 1.32
N LEU A 235 12.21 15.80 0.40
CA LEU A 235 13.22 15.91 -0.66
C LEU A 235 12.66 15.55 -2.04
N PHE A 236 11.97 14.40 -2.16
CA PHE A 236 11.54 13.85 -3.44
C PHE A 236 10.66 14.83 -4.24
N VAL A 237 9.72 15.53 -3.59
CA VAL A 237 8.88 16.54 -4.22
C VAL A 237 9.70 17.64 -4.89
N LYS A 238 10.75 18.16 -4.23
CA LYS A 238 11.62 19.19 -4.80
C LYS A 238 12.41 18.67 -6.00
N SER A 239 12.90 17.43 -5.89
CA SER A 239 13.63 16.76 -6.97
C SER A 239 12.72 16.48 -8.16
N TRP A 240 11.46 16.10 -7.91
CA TRP A 240 10.44 15.93 -8.93
C TRP A 240 10.21 17.21 -9.74
N VAL A 241 9.95 18.33 -9.05
CA VAL A 241 9.73 19.63 -9.72
C VAL A 241 10.95 20.03 -10.56
N ARG A 242 12.16 19.82 -10.04
CA ARG A 242 13.41 20.14 -10.76
C ARG A 242 13.56 19.28 -12.02
N ALA A 243 13.25 18.00 -11.93
CA ALA A 243 13.42 17.06 -13.03
C ALA A 243 12.34 17.22 -14.10
N THR A 244 11.06 17.25 -13.70
CA THR A 244 9.92 17.18 -14.64
C THR A 244 9.33 18.55 -14.99
N GLY A 245 9.56 19.58 -14.17
CA GLY A 245 8.93 20.88 -14.32
C GLY A 245 7.48 20.95 -13.85
N THR A 246 6.92 19.84 -13.33
CA THR A 246 5.54 19.78 -12.82
C THR A 246 5.52 19.84 -11.30
N ARG A 247 4.48 20.42 -10.72
CA ARG A 247 4.33 20.47 -9.27
C ARG A 247 3.81 19.13 -8.75
N MET A 248 4.33 18.72 -7.60
CA MET A 248 3.94 17.46 -6.95
C MET A 248 3.56 17.70 -5.50
N TRP A 249 2.51 17.04 -5.04
CA TRP A 249 2.17 16.98 -3.62
C TRP A 249 2.81 15.77 -2.94
N GLY A 250 3.33 15.97 -1.73
CA GLY A 250 3.87 14.89 -0.91
C GLY A 250 3.78 15.20 0.58
N ALA A 251 3.85 14.17 1.40
CA ALA A 251 3.75 14.30 2.85
C ALA A 251 5.11 14.64 3.49
N ILE A 252 5.14 15.66 4.33
CA ILE A 252 6.12 15.76 5.40
C ILE A 252 5.56 14.96 6.57
N GLY A 253 6.30 13.94 7.02
CA GLY A 253 5.84 13.00 8.03
C GLY A 253 5.18 11.74 7.44
N LYS A 254 4.54 10.96 8.31
CA LYS A 254 3.91 9.68 7.96
C LYS A 254 2.49 9.86 7.45
N THR A 255 2.12 8.98 6.54
CA THR A 255 0.74 8.76 6.11
C THR A 255 0.25 7.40 6.62
N GLN A 256 -1.05 7.29 6.85
CA GLN A 256 -1.72 6.04 7.21
C GLN A 256 -2.80 5.75 6.19
N TYR A 257 -2.80 4.51 5.72
CA TYR A 257 -3.81 4.00 4.80
C TYR A 257 -5.04 3.55 5.59
N MET A 258 -6.16 4.17 5.30
CA MET A 258 -7.43 3.95 5.98
C MET A 258 -8.26 2.87 5.26
N THR A 259 -9.36 2.43 5.91
CA THR A 259 -10.23 1.41 5.34
C THR A 259 -11.12 1.94 4.23
N ASP A 260 -11.76 3.07 4.45
CA ASP A 260 -12.86 3.56 3.60
C ASP A 260 -12.58 4.93 2.97
N GLU A 261 -11.38 5.44 3.17
CA GLU A 261 -10.95 6.73 2.67
C GLU A 261 -9.51 6.73 2.16
N LEU A 262 -9.10 7.83 1.55
CA LEU A 262 -7.72 8.04 1.11
C LEU A 262 -6.80 8.21 2.32
N PRO A 263 -5.48 7.95 2.15
CA PRO A 263 -4.53 8.03 3.26
C PRO A 263 -4.51 9.41 3.93
N VAL A 264 -4.40 9.39 5.26
CA VAL A 264 -4.35 10.57 6.11
C VAL A 264 -2.98 10.78 6.73
N LEU A 265 -2.69 11.99 7.21
CA LEU A 265 -1.48 12.31 7.96
C LEU A 265 -1.66 11.92 9.44
N VAL A 266 -0.66 11.24 10.04
CA VAL A 266 -0.82 10.62 11.38
C VAL A 266 -0.15 11.34 12.54
N LYS A 267 0.62 12.39 12.32
CA LYS A 267 1.33 13.08 13.40
C LYS A 267 1.05 14.56 13.41
N GLU A 268 1.07 15.13 14.60
CA GLU A 268 1.14 16.57 14.78
C GLU A 268 2.36 17.13 14.02
N GLY A 269 2.17 18.25 13.32
CA GLY A 269 3.19 18.83 12.44
C GLY A 269 3.35 18.15 11.07
N ALA A 270 2.73 16.99 10.85
CA ALA A 270 2.66 16.41 9.51
C ALA A 270 1.78 17.28 8.59
N ARG A 271 2.23 17.46 7.35
CA ARG A 271 1.51 18.29 6.39
C ARG A 271 1.79 17.87 4.96
N TRP A 272 0.84 18.18 4.10
CA TRP A 272 1.05 18.11 2.66
C TRP A 272 1.81 19.33 2.18
N VAL A 273 2.83 19.12 1.34
CA VAL A 273 3.62 20.17 0.68
C VAL A 273 3.62 19.96 -0.83
N ARG A 274 3.91 21.06 -1.56
CA ARG A 274 3.90 21.06 -3.03
C ARG A 274 5.11 21.83 -3.58
#